data_dabb27d704f81fa0d3f927c5196e818a
#
_entry.id   dabb27d704f81fa0d3f927c5196e818a
#
_cell.length_a   1.000
_cell.length_b   1.000
_cell.length_c   1.000
_cell.angle_alpha   90.00
_cell.angle_beta   90.00
_cell.angle_gamma   90.00
#
_symmetry.space_group_name_H-M   'P 1'
#
loop_
_entity.id
_entity.type
_entity.pdbx_description
1 polymer ?
#
loop_
_entity_poly.entity_id
_entity_poly.type
_entity_poly.pdbx_seq_one_letter_code
_entity_poly.pdbx_strand_id
1 'polypeptide(L)'
;ENIPRILPNGCSVKIQKETWPSLPIFDTLKDLGNVEEEEMYQAFNMGIGMVFIVDSDSVDFIEKALKNITNIYTIGEVIEGENIVHYN
;
A
#
# COMPACT_ATOMS: atom_id res chain seq x y z
N GLU A 1 3.82 3.69 6.56
CA GLU A 1 3.48 4.31 7.84
C GLU A 1 2.60 5.56 7.74
N ASN A 2 2.36 6.06 6.52
CA ASN A 2 1.49 7.24 6.36
C ASN A 2 0.00 6.89 6.36
N ILE A 3 -0.36 5.67 5.96
CA ILE A 3 -1.77 5.28 5.85
C ILE A 3 -2.51 5.34 7.19
N PRO A 4 -1.96 4.84 8.30
CA PRO A 4 -2.68 4.91 9.58
C PRO A 4 -3.01 6.33 10.03
N ARG A 5 -2.22 7.31 9.60
CA ARG A 5 -2.42 8.72 10.00
C ARG A 5 -3.66 9.34 9.42
N ILE A 6 -4.17 8.82 8.30
CA ILE A 6 -5.35 9.37 7.63
C ILE A 6 -6.60 8.52 7.84
N LEU A 7 -6.48 7.37 8.50
CA LEU A 7 -7.62 6.50 8.76
C LEU A 7 -8.48 7.05 9.90
N PRO A 8 -9.82 7.01 9.75
CA PRO A 8 -10.71 7.31 10.86
C PRO A 8 -10.54 6.29 11.99
N ASN A 9 -10.95 6.68 13.20
CA ASN A 9 -11.01 5.74 14.32
C ASN A 9 -11.91 4.56 13.98
N GLY A 10 -11.48 3.37 14.37
CA GLY A 10 -12.24 2.15 14.10
C GLY A 10 -11.96 1.52 12.76
N CYS A 11 -11.04 2.07 11.97
CA CYS A 11 -10.65 1.54 10.66
C CYS A 11 -9.21 1.05 10.65
N SER A 12 -8.99 -0.03 9.93
CA SER A 12 -7.66 -0.56 9.60
C SER A 12 -7.58 -0.77 8.10
N VAL A 13 -6.39 -1.08 7.60
CA VAL A 13 -6.17 -1.35 6.18
C VAL A 13 -5.52 -2.72 6.00
N LYS A 14 -5.99 -3.45 5.01
CA LYS A 14 -5.44 -4.73 4.61
C LYS A 14 -4.75 -4.54 3.27
N ILE A 15 -3.43 -4.68 3.24
CA ILE A 15 -2.59 -4.49 2.05
C ILE A 15 -2.20 -5.85 1.49
N GLN A 16 -2.39 -6.02 0.18
CA GLN A 16 -1.96 -7.21 -0.56
C GLN A 16 -0.60 -6.91 -1.18
N LYS A 17 0.45 -7.49 -0.63
CA LYS A 17 1.85 -7.14 -0.93
C LYS A 17 2.25 -7.34 -2.39
N GLU A 18 1.63 -8.26 -3.11
CA GLU A 18 2.04 -8.59 -4.48
C GLU A 18 1.19 -7.93 -5.56
N THR A 19 0.43 -6.90 -5.21
CA THR A 19 -0.47 -6.22 -6.16
C THR A 19 0.19 -5.11 -6.96
N TRP A 20 1.46 -4.80 -6.67
CA TRP A 20 2.25 -3.85 -7.47
C TRP A 20 3.66 -4.38 -7.67
N PRO A 21 4.38 -3.92 -8.74
CA PRO A 21 5.74 -4.38 -8.99
C PRO A 21 6.70 -3.99 -7.87
N SER A 22 7.54 -4.94 -7.46
CA SER A 22 8.62 -4.66 -6.52
C SER A 22 9.85 -4.15 -7.27
N LEU A 23 10.54 -3.17 -6.69
CA LEU A 23 11.80 -2.68 -7.24
C LEU A 23 12.95 -3.52 -6.68
N PRO A 24 13.91 -3.96 -7.54
CA PRO A 24 15.02 -4.79 -7.09
C PRO A 24 15.85 -4.17 -5.95
N ILE A 25 15.91 -2.84 -5.88
CA ILE A 25 16.66 -2.16 -4.83
C ILE A 25 16.14 -2.49 -3.42
N PHE A 26 14.84 -2.74 -3.29
CA PHE A 26 14.27 -3.08 -1.98
C PHE A 26 14.76 -4.46 -1.51
N ASP A 27 14.86 -5.43 -2.42
CA ASP A 27 15.42 -6.73 -2.08
C ASP A 27 16.89 -6.62 -1.68
N THR A 28 17.65 -5.80 -2.40
CA THR A 28 19.05 -5.54 -2.09
C THR A 28 19.21 -4.89 -0.71
N LEU A 29 18.42 -3.89 -0.40
CA LEU A 29 18.45 -3.23 0.91
C LEU A 29 18.09 -4.19 2.04
N LYS A 30 17.09 -5.03 1.81
CA LYS A 30 16.67 -6.03 2.78
C LYS A 30 17.81 -7.01 3.09
N ASP A 31 18.46 -7.52 2.04
CA ASP A 31 19.52 -8.50 2.17
C ASP A 31 20.79 -7.90 2.82
N LEU A 32 21.22 -6.73 2.37
CA LEU A 32 22.41 -6.06 2.89
C LEU A 32 22.25 -5.60 4.33
N GLY A 33 21.06 -5.11 4.67
CA GLY A 33 20.76 -4.64 6.02
C GLY A 33 20.25 -5.72 6.96
N ASN A 34 20.06 -6.95 6.47
CA ASN A 34 19.42 -8.02 7.22
C ASN A 34 18.10 -7.59 7.86
N VAL A 35 17.30 -6.85 7.08
CA VAL A 35 16.02 -6.27 7.54
C VAL A 35 14.89 -7.25 7.27
N GLU A 36 14.04 -7.46 8.27
CA GLU A 36 12.86 -8.29 8.11
C GLU A 36 11.87 -7.64 7.14
N GLU A 37 11.10 -8.45 6.42
CA GLU A 37 10.14 -7.95 5.43
C GLU A 37 9.14 -6.98 6.04
N GLU A 38 8.62 -7.26 7.24
CA GLU A 38 7.72 -6.34 7.94
C GLU A 38 8.34 -4.98 8.17
N GLU A 39 9.61 -4.95 8.57
CA GLU A 39 10.32 -3.69 8.80
C GLU A 39 10.53 -2.92 7.51
N MET A 40 10.73 -3.61 6.38
CA MET A 40 10.81 -2.97 5.06
C MET A 40 9.52 -2.21 4.75
N TYR A 41 8.36 -2.82 4.97
CA TYR A 41 7.08 -2.17 4.72
C TYR A 41 6.78 -1.03 5.70
N GLN A 42 7.35 -1.06 6.90
CA GLN A 42 7.22 0.04 7.86
C GLN A 42 8.14 1.22 7.53
N ALA A 43 9.36 0.93 7.11
CA ALA A 43 10.38 1.96 6.86
C ALA A 43 10.28 2.57 5.47
N PHE A 44 9.83 1.80 4.48
CA PHE A 44 9.77 2.22 3.08
C PHE A 44 8.37 2.10 2.53
N ASN A 45 8.04 2.95 1.55
CA ASN A 45 6.76 2.85 0.84
C ASN A 45 6.76 1.76 -0.24
N MET A 46 7.84 1.03 -0.39
CA MET A 46 8.00 -0.10 -1.32
C MET A 46 7.63 0.23 -2.76
N GLY A 47 7.92 1.45 -3.19
CA GLY A 47 7.67 1.90 -4.56
C GLY A 47 6.32 2.60 -4.77
N ILE A 48 5.48 2.66 -3.76
CA ILE A 48 4.22 3.39 -3.84
C ILE A 48 4.46 4.86 -3.52
N GLY A 49 4.16 5.74 -4.47
CA GLY A 49 4.38 7.18 -4.31
C GLY A 49 3.17 7.91 -3.74
N MET A 50 1.96 7.44 -4.03
CA MET A 50 0.72 8.08 -3.57
C MET A 50 -0.37 7.04 -3.41
N VAL A 51 -1.21 7.22 -2.41
CA VAL A 51 -2.33 6.32 -2.12
C VAL A 51 -3.64 7.11 -2.10
N PHE A 52 -4.67 6.57 -2.75
CA PHE A 52 -6.03 7.08 -2.67
C PHE A 52 -6.91 6.07 -1.95
N ILE A 53 -7.71 6.55 -1.01
CA ILE A 53 -8.75 5.75 -0.37
C ILE A 53 -10.09 6.22 -0.93
N VAL A 54 -10.79 5.33 -1.62
CA VAL A 54 -12.03 5.65 -2.32
C VAL A 54 -13.08 4.59 -2.03
N ASP A 55 -14.34 4.92 -2.32
CA ASP A 55 -15.41 3.93 -2.25
C ASP A 55 -15.15 2.80 -3.25
N SER A 56 -15.50 1.57 -2.88
CA SER A 56 -15.30 0.42 -3.75
C SER A 56 -15.98 0.58 -5.11
N ASP A 57 -17.12 1.28 -5.16
CA ASP A 57 -17.84 1.54 -6.41
C ASP A 57 -17.12 2.49 -7.34
N SER A 58 -16.16 3.26 -6.84
CA SER A 58 -15.41 4.24 -7.62
C SER A 58 -14.10 3.71 -8.19
N VAL A 59 -13.66 2.52 -7.79
CA VAL A 59 -12.35 1.97 -8.18
C VAL A 59 -12.20 1.86 -9.68
N ASP A 60 -13.15 1.25 -10.36
CA ASP A 60 -13.10 1.06 -11.82
C ASP A 60 -13.04 2.38 -12.57
N PHE A 61 -13.83 3.35 -12.14
CA PHE A 61 -13.85 4.68 -12.74
C PHE A 61 -12.48 5.36 -12.61
N ILE A 62 -11.88 5.29 -11.44
CA ILE A 62 -10.58 5.92 -11.17
C ILE A 62 -9.47 5.22 -11.94
N GLU A 63 -9.48 3.90 -11.99
CA GLU A 63 -8.50 3.15 -12.78
C GLU A 63 -8.55 3.53 -14.26
N LYS A 64 -9.74 3.63 -14.82
CA LYS A 64 -9.92 4.02 -16.23
C LYS A 64 -9.50 5.48 -16.48
N ALA A 65 -9.80 6.37 -15.55
CA ALA A 65 -9.47 7.79 -15.69
C ALA A 65 -7.97 8.04 -15.65
N LEU A 66 -7.22 7.25 -14.89
CA LEU A 66 -5.80 7.49 -14.64
C LEU A 66 -4.86 6.58 -15.43
N LYS A 67 -5.35 5.53 -16.08
CA LYS A 67 -4.49 4.52 -16.71
C LYS A 67 -3.51 5.05 -17.76
N ASN A 68 -3.87 6.16 -18.42
CA ASN A 68 -3.01 6.79 -19.45
C ASN A 68 -2.10 7.86 -18.86
N ILE A 69 -2.23 8.16 -17.59
CA ILE A 69 -1.47 9.20 -16.90
C ILE A 69 -0.38 8.59 -16.04
N THR A 70 -0.72 7.52 -15.33
CA THR A 70 0.20 6.86 -14.42
C THR A 70 -0.19 5.39 -14.25
N ASN A 71 0.72 4.62 -13.69
CA ASN A 71 0.42 3.26 -13.27
C ASN A 71 -0.41 3.32 -11.98
N ILE A 72 -1.48 2.55 -11.94
CA ILE A 72 -2.37 2.52 -10.79
C ILE A 72 -2.64 1.07 -10.38
N TYR A 73 -2.64 0.83 -9.09
CA TYR A 73 -2.80 -0.52 -8.52
C TYR A 73 -3.81 -0.48 -7.39
N THR A 74 -4.70 -1.47 -7.34
CA THR A 74 -5.54 -1.70 -6.16
C THR A 74 -4.73 -2.54 -5.20
N ILE A 75 -4.25 -1.93 -4.12
CA ILE A 75 -3.30 -2.57 -3.21
C ILE A 75 -3.94 -3.13 -1.94
N GLY A 76 -5.19 -2.79 -1.68
CA GLY A 76 -5.85 -3.28 -0.49
C GLY A 76 -7.21 -2.67 -0.26
N GLU A 77 -7.70 -2.83 0.95
CA GLU A 77 -9.01 -2.32 1.35
C GLU A 77 -9.00 -1.83 2.79
N VAL A 78 -9.92 -0.91 3.07
CA VAL A 78 -10.18 -0.46 4.44
C VAL A 78 -11.15 -1.42 5.09
N ILE A 79 -10.84 -1.84 6.30
CA ILE A 79 -11.63 -2.77 7.09
C ILE A 79 -11.87 -2.18 8.49
N GLU A 80 -12.75 -2.78 9.26
CA GLU A 80 -12.88 -2.46 10.68
C GLU A 80 -11.63 -2.89 11.43
N GLY A 81 -11.19 -2.09 12.39
CA GLY A 81 -10.01 -2.42 13.17
C GLY A 81 -9.51 -1.26 14.02
N GLU A 82 -8.30 -1.38 14.52
CA GLU A 82 -7.72 -0.47 15.50
C GLU A 82 -6.63 0.42 14.91
N ASN A 83 -6.84 0.88 13.70
CA ASN A 83 -5.92 1.80 13.02
C ASN A 83 -4.56 1.16 12.71
N ILE A 84 -4.59 -0.09 12.29
CA ILE A 84 -3.40 -0.89 11.99
C ILE A 84 -3.37 -1.21 10.49
N VAL A 85 -2.18 -1.31 9.92
CA VAL A 85 -1.98 -1.80 8.55
C VAL A 85 -1.59 -3.28 8.62
N HIS A 86 -2.38 -4.12 7.95
CA HIS A 86 -2.12 -5.55 7.82
C HIS A 86 -1.54 -5.83 6.44
N TYR A 87 -0.39 -6.47 6.37
CA TYR A 87 0.25 -6.85 5.11
C TYR A 87 0.09 -8.35 4.87
N ASN A 88 -0.52 -8.68 3.76
CA ASN A 88 -0.76 -10.09 3.37
C ASN A 88 0.02 -10.50 2.13
#